data_443b730672b759ce3e10f86bfb0c6a8d
#
_entry.id   443b730672b759ce3e10f86bfb0c6a8d
#
_cell.length_a   1.000
_cell.length_b   1.000
_cell.length_c   1.000
_cell.angle_alpha   90.00
_cell.angle_beta   90.00
_cell.angle_gamma   90.00
#
_symmetry.space_group_name_H-M   'P 1'
#
loop_
_entity.id
_entity.type
_entity.pdbx_description
1 polymer ?
#
loop_
_entity_poly.entity_id
_entity_poly.type
_entity_poly.pdbx_seq_one_letter_code
_entity_poly.pdbx_strand_id
1 'polypeptide(L)'
;MPDNVTPLFPSEDNHPLDKDAIAMLSKELDSLDLDQPRKTCLSCGANISESTKYRRLRVCPTCGYHYTISARRRIAAIADEGSFKETSKWIQSLDPLKFSPRISYRVRLLQDQSRTGLSEAAVTGTCLIGGTSVVIIVLDSSFLGGSMGVVVGEKVTLALELAARKKLPCVALVTSGGARIQEGVLSLMQMAKTTLAARALRDKGQAFIVALSTPSTGQVLGSFASMADIIFAEPESHIG
;
A
#
# COMPACT_ATOMS: atom_id res chain seq x y z
N MET A 1 38.53 17.39 -29.87
CA MET A 1 37.07 17.59 -29.74
C MET A 1 36.76 17.46 -28.27
N PRO A 2 36.25 18.45 -27.58
CA PRO A 2 35.95 18.34 -26.16
C PRO A 2 34.56 17.76 -26.00
N ASP A 3 34.52 16.67 -25.16
CA ASP A 3 33.29 16.01 -24.77
C ASP A 3 32.54 16.90 -23.75
N ASN A 4 31.65 17.73 -24.22
CA ASN A 4 30.67 18.41 -23.39
C ASN A 4 29.43 17.51 -23.21
N VAL A 5 29.58 16.47 -22.42
CA VAL A 5 28.44 15.76 -21.86
C VAL A 5 28.05 16.48 -20.58
N THR A 6 27.07 17.34 -20.65
CA THR A 6 26.44 17.90 -19.43
C THR A 6 25.78 16.72 -18.71
N PRO A 7 26.12 16.43 -17.44
CA PRO A 7 25.48 15.37 -16.71
C PRO A 7 23.98 15.68 -16.57
N LEU A 8 23.15 14.71 -16.92
CA LEU A 8 21.69 14.79 -16.87
C LEU A 8 21.15 14.98 -15.45
N PHE A 9 22.00 14.92 -14.44
CA PHE A 9 21.66 15.06 -13.02
C PHE A 9 22.65 16.03 -12.36
N PRO A 10 22.16 17.01 -11.57
CA PRO A 10 23.04 17.88 -10.81
C PRO A 10 23.89 17.07 -9.81
N SER A 11 25.16 17.48 -9.68
CA SER A 11 26.10 16.96 -8.69
C SER A 11 25.52 17.03 -7.27
N GLU A 12 25.96 16.10 -6.42
CA GLU A 12 25.59 15.98 -5.01
C GLU A 12 25.90 17.28 -4.23
N ASP A 13 24.96 18.23 -4.26
CA ASP A 13 24.94 19.27 -3.25
C ASP A 13 24.31 18.68 -1.99
N ASN A 14 25.15 18.42 -1.00
CA ASN A 14 24.76 18.17 0.38
C ASN A 14 24.10 19.44 0.95
N HIS A 15 22.86 19.72 0.53
CA HIS A 15 22.02 20.67 1.23
C HIS A 15 21.66 20.04 2.58
N PRO A 16 22.08 20.63 3.71
CA PRO A 16 21.61 20.19 5.01
C PRO A 16 20.08 20.28 4.99
N LEU A 17 19.44 19.17 5.32
CA LEU A 17 17.99 19.09 5.43
C LEU A 17 17.54 20.24 6.32
N ASP A 18 16.70 21.12 5.78
CA ASP A 18 16.08 22.21 6.53
C ASP A 18 15.28 21.59 7.68
N LYS A 19 15.73 21.83 8.92
CA LYS A 19 15.11 21.28 10.13
C LYS A 19 13.64 21.69 10.24
N ASP A 20 13.29 22.87 9.73
CA ASP A 20 11.92 23.38 9.77
C ASP A 20 11.05 22.66 8.74
N ALA A 21 11.58 22.34 7.55
CA ALA A 21 10.88 21.52 6.56
C ALA A 21 10.66 20.08 7.08
N ILE A 22 11.62 19.51 7.80
CA ILE A 22 11.47 18.18 8.44
C ILE A 22 10.40 18.25 9.54
N ALA A 23 10.39 19.32 10.36
CA ALA A 23 9.42 19.48 11.42
C ALA A 23 7.99 19.73 10.89
N MET A 24 7.82 20.51 9.83
CA MET A 24 6.52 20.70 9.15
C MET A 24 6.02 19.38 8.55
N LEU A 25 6.89 18.62 7.91
CA LEU A 25 6.53 17.30 7.35
C LEU A 25 6.22 16.25 8.41
N SER A 26 6.94 16.23 9.54
CA SER A 26 6.55 15.35 10.66
C SER A 26 5.15 15.68 11.14
N LYS A 27 4.78 16.96 11.22
CA LYS A 27 3.46 17.40 11.66
C LYS A 27 2.35 17.03 10.67
N GLU A 28 2.61 17.12 9.35
CA GLU A 28 1.70 16.63 8.32
C GLU A 28 1.60 15.09 8.31
N LEU A 29 2.72 14.39 8.54
CA LEU A 29 2.77 12.94 8.60
C LEU A 29 2.10 12.38 9.86
N ASP A 30 2.20 13.07 11.00
CA ASP A 30 1.47 12.71 12.23
C ASP A 30 -0.06 12.82 12.03
N SER A 31 -0.52 13.71 11.13
CA SER A 31 -1.92 13.77 10.72
C SER A 31 -2.38 12.57 9.88
N LEU A 32 -1.45 11.78 9.35
CA LEU A 32 -1.68 10.57 8.56
C LEU A 32 -1.69 9.27 9.38
N ASP A 33 -1.69 9.37 10.72
CA ASP A 33 -1.92 8.18 11.55
C ASP A 33 -3.36 7.68 11.35
N LEU A 34 -3.48 6.69 10.46
CA LEU A 34 -4.77 6.09 10.10
C LEU A 34 -5.46 5.40 11.28
N ASP A 35 -4.70 5.09 12.32
CA ASP A 35 -5.20 4.37 13.49
C ASP A 35 -5.62 5.30 14.64
N GLN A 36 -5.42 6.62 14.53
CA GLN A 36 -5.91 7.58 15.53
C GLN A 36 -7.44 7.55 15.65
N PRO A 37 -7.98 7.45 16.87
CA PRO A 37 -9.41 7.47 17.09
C PRO A 37 -9.98 8.89 16.89
N ARG A 38 -11.07 9.00 16.14
CA ARG A 38 -11.82 10.23 15.93
C ARG A 38 -13.02 10.29 16.87
N LYS A 39 -13.40 11.50 17.29
CA LYS A 39 -14.59 11.71 18.12
C LYS A 39 -15.85 11.81 17.26
N THR A 40 -15.76 12.44 16.10
CA THR A 40 -16.89 12.72 15.20
C THR A 40 -16.65 12.12 13.81
N CYS A 41 -17.71 11.70 13.16
CA CYS A 41 -17.67 11.16 11.80
C CYS A 41 -17.43 12.29 10.79
N LEU A 42 -16.50 12.07 9.85
CA LEU A 42 -16.16 13.01 8.77
C LEU A 42 -17.30 13.20 7.77
N SER A 43 -18.14 12.17 7.58
CA SER A 43 -19.24 12.17 6.61
C SER A 43 -20.52 12.76 7.22
N CYS A 44 -20.98 12.24 8.36
CA CYS A 44 -22.28 12.63 8.93
C CYS A 44 -22.22 13.42 10.23
N GLY A 45 -21.03 13.73 10.78
CA GLY A 45 -20.86 14.48 12.02
C GLY A 45 -21.26 13.74 13.31
N ALA A 46 -21.77 12.50 13.22
CA ALA A 46 -22.18 11.74 14.39
C ALA A 46 -21.02 11.44 15.33
N ASN A 47 -21.28 11.38 16.64
CA ASN A 47 -20.28 10.96 17.62
C ASN A 47 -20.02 9.44 17.46
N ILE A 48 -18.75 9.08 17.21
CA ILE A 48 -18.31 7.71 16.96
C ILE A 48 -17.31 7.19 18.02
N SER A 49 -16.92 8.03 18.98
CA SER A 49 -15.84 7.74 19.94
C SER A 49 -16.07 6.47 20.76
N GLU A 50 -17.32 6.17 21.12
CA GLU A 50 -17.69 5.04 21.97
C GLU A 50 -18.18 3.81 21.19
N SER A 51 -18.33 3.95 19.86
CA SER A 51 -18.83 2.88 19.01
C SER A 51 -17.87 1.70 18.94
N THR A 52 -18.32 0.53 19.35
CA THR A 52 -17.57 -0.73 19.21
C THR A 52 -17.28 -1.06 17.74
N LYS A 53 -18.26 -0.81 16.84
CA LYS A 53 -18.10 -0.98 15.40
C LYS A 53 -16.98 -0.10 14.87
N TYR A 54 -16.94 1.18 15.27
CA TYR A 54 -15.88 2.10 14.87
C TYR A 54 -14.51 1.69 15.44
N ARG A 55 -14.46 1.35 16.72
CA ARG A 55 -13.20 0.93 17.36
C ARG A 55 -12.60 -0.32 16.69
N ARG A 56 -13.44 -1.30 16.33
CA ARG A 56 -13.00 -2.57 15.74
C ARG A 56 -12.72 -2.44 14.23
N LEU A 57 -13.66 -1.89 13.47
CA LEU A 57 -13.65 -1.94 12.00
C LEU A 57 -13.41 -0.59 11.33
N ARG A 58 -13.34 0.51 12.11
CA ARG A 58 -13.27 1.88 11.59
C ARG A 58 -14.42 2.21 10.63
N VAL A 59 -15.62 1.78 10.96
CA VAL A 59 -16.85 2.05 10.22
C VAL A 59 -17.78 2.88 11.08
N CYS A 60 -18.30 3.98 10.54
CA CYS A 60 -19.28 4.80 11.23
C CYS A 60 -20.57 3.98 11.49
N PRO A 61 -21.07 3.93 12.74
CA PRO A 61 -22.28 3.17 13.04
C PRO A 61 -23.55 3.80 12.43
N THR A 62 -23.54 5.11 12.18
CA THR A 62 -24.68 5.88 11.73
C THR A 62 -24.82 5.89 10.21
N CYS A 63 -23.77 6.28 9.47
CA CYS A 63 -23.83 6.42 8.01
C CYS A 63 -23.10 5.29 7.25
N GLY A 64 -22.37 4.42 7.94
CA GLY A 64 -21.63 3.35 7.28
C GLY A 64 -20.31 3.79 6.63
N TYR A 65 -19.88 5.04 6.81
CA TYR A 65 -18.64 5.53 6.24
C TYR A 65 -17.43 4.69 6.71
N HIS A 66 -16.61 4.24 5.76
CA HIS A 66 -15.42 3.43 6.00
C HIS A 66 -14.17 4.32 6.05
N TYR A 67 -13.45 4.25 7.15
CA TYR A 67 -12.16 4.91 7.30
C TYR A 67 -11.04 3.99 6.83
N THR A 68 -10.02 4.58 6.22
CA THR A 68 -8.79 3.86 5.92
C THR A 68 -8.12 3.42 7.23
N ILE A 69 -7.60 2.20 7.25
CA ILE A 69 -6.89 1.60 8.38
C ILE A 69 -5.56 1.00 7.92
N SER A 70 -4.61 0.85 8.85
CA SER A 70 -3.31 0.26 8.56
C SER A 70 -3.41 -1.18 8.07
N ALA A 71 -2.41 -1.62 7.28
CA ALA A 71 -2.37 -2.99 6.77
C ALA A 71 -2.40 -4.03 7.88
N ARG A 72 -1.68 -3.81 8.97
CA ARG A 72 -1.65 -4.72 10.14
C ARG A 72 -3.05 -4.90 10.73
N ARG A 73 -3.77 -3.81 10.88
CA ARG A 73 -5.13 -3.82 11.42
C ARG A 73 -6.12 -4.48 10.48
N ARG A 74 -5.98 -4.28 9.15
CA ARG A 74 -6.80 -4.98 8.16
C ARG A 74 -6.60 -6.49 8.23
N ILE A 75 -5.35 -6.93 8.30
CA ILE A 75 -5.02 -8.36 8.44
C ILE A 75 -5.66 -8.92 9.72
N ALA A 76 -5.50 -8.24 10.85
CA ALA A 76 -6.09 -8.67 12.13
C ALA A 76 -7.63 -8.69 12.11
N ALA A 77 -8.28 -7.92 11.24
CA ALA A 77 -9.73 -7.87 11.12
C ALA A 77 -10.32 -9.05 10.33
N ILE A 78 -9.56 -9.64 9.40
CA ILE A 78 -10.07 -10.66 8.47
C ILE A 78 -9.39 -12.02 8.59
N ALA A 79 -8.12 -12.07 9.00
CA ALA A 79 -7.42 -13.34 9.20
C ALA A 79 -7.83 -13.98 10.52
N ASP A 80 -7.90 -15.31 10.53
CA ASP A 80 -8.10 -16.07 11.75
C ASP A 80 -6.92 -15.80 12.72
N GLU A 81 -7.22 -15.69 14.00
CA GLU A 81 -6.26 -15.28 15.03
C GLU A 81 -4.99 -16.14 14.99
N GLY A 82 -3.83 -15.48 15.01
CA GLY A 82 -2.52 -16.14 15.01
C GLY A 82 -2.13 -16.84 13.71
N SER A 83 -3.00 -16.87 12.69
CA SER A 83 -2.74 -17.60 11.44
C SER A 83 -1.83 -16.86 10.45
N PHE A 84 -1.67 -15.55 10.57
CA PHE A 84 -0.91 -14.74 9.61
C PHE A 84 0.61 -14.99 9.71
N LYS A 85 1.21 -15.32 8.57
CA LYS A 85 2.66 -15.48 8.39
C LYS A 85 3.13 -14.57 7.28
N GLU A 86 3.81 -13.48 7.65
CA GLU A 86 4.32 -12.50 6.70
C GLU A 86 5.41 -13.08 5.81
N THR A 87 5.35 -12.75 4.52
CA THR A 87 6.38 -13.09 3.51
C THR A 87 7.04 -11.82 2.99
N SER A 88 8.26 -11.95 2.45
CA SER A 88 8.98 -10.85 1.78
C SER A 88 9.17 -9.59 2.63
N LYS A 89 9.16 -9.74 3.97
CA LYS A 89 9.29 -8.61 4.91
C LYS A 89 10.61 -7.84 4.75
N TRP A 90 11.67 -8.54 4.34
CA TRP A 90 13.02 -7.96 4.20
C TRP A 90 13.21 -7.11 2.94
N ILE A 91 12.28 -7.19 1.96
CA ILE A 91 12.39 -6.41 0.72
C ILE A 91 12.01 -4.96 1.02
N GLN A 92 12.95 -4.05 0.69
CA GLN A 92 12.82 -2.61 0.95
C GLN A 92 13.16 -1.82 -0.31
N SER A 93 12.48 -0.68 -0.49
CA SER A 93 12.78 0.24 -1.59
C SER A 93 14.14 0.91 -1.39
N LEU A 94 14.82 1.04 -2.52
CA LEU A 94 16.03 1.86 -2.66
C LEU A 94 15.66 3.12 -3.47
N ASP A 95 16.54 4.11 -3.46
CA ASP A 95 16.41 5.30 -4.31
C ASP A 95 17.37 5.21 -5.52
N PRO A 96 17.02 4.43 -6.57
CA PRO A 96 17.92 4.20 -7.69
C PRO A 96 18.10 5.44 -8.57
N LEU A 97 17.13 6.37 -8.53
CA LEU A 97 17.14 7.58 -9.34
C LEU A 97 17.65 8.81 -8.58
N LYS A 98 17.99 8.66 -7.28
CA LYS A 98 18.40 9.76 -6.41
C LYS A 98 17.41 10.93 -6.46
N PHE A 99 16.12 10.63 -6.40
CA PHE A 99 15.06 11.61 -6.56
C PHE A 99 14.99 12.55 -5.35
N SER A 100 15.26 13.83 -5.57
CA SER A 100 15.37 14.83 -4.51
C SER A 100 14.89 16.22 -4.96
N PRO A 101 13.58 16.48 -5.08
CA PRO A 101 13.09 17.83 -5.45
C PRO A 101 13.18 18.83 -4.29
N ARG A 102 12.74 18.47 -3.09
CA ARG A 102 12.80 19.25 -1.84
C ARG A 102 13.27 18.37 -0.68
N ILE A 103 12.75 17.15 -0.60
CA ILE A 103 13.15 16.15 0.37
C ILE A 103 13.50 14.90 -0.40
N SER A 104 14.69 14.35 -0.11
CA SER A 104 15.17 13.13 -0.74
C SER A 104 14.17 11.98 -0.54
N TYR A 105 13.91 11.23 -1.58
CA TYR A 105 13.04 10.04 -1.54
C TYR A 105 13.53 9.05 -0.48
N ARG A 106 14.85 8.88 -0.35
CA ARG A 106 15.45 8.04 0.68
C ARG A 106 15.07 8.48 2.10
N VAL A 107 15.04 9.78 2.36
CA VAL A 107 14.64 10.31 3.67
C VAL A 107 13.16 10.02 3.93
N ARG A 108 12.28 10.21 2.95
CA ARG A 108 10.86 9.87 3.08
C ARG A 108 10.63 8.39 3.32
N LEU A 109 11.37 7.51 2.66
CA LEU A 109 11.31 6.06 2.94
C LEU A 109 11.63 5.77 4.40
N LEU A 110 12.74 6.31 4.93
CA LEU A 110 13.14 6.11 6.33
C LEU A 110 12.12 6.67 7.33
N GLN A 111 11.55 7.84 7.04
CA GLN A 111 10.50 8.44 7.87
C GLN A 111 9.26 7.55 7.93
N ASP A 112 8.76 7.08 6.77
CA ASP A 112 7.58 6.21 6.73
C ASP A 112 7.86 4.84 7.35
N GLN A 113 9.05 4.28 7.17
CA GLN A 113 9.47 3.04 7.84
C GLN A 113 9.44 3.20 9.37
N SER A 114 10.00 4.31 9.88
CA SER A 114 10.01 4.61 11.32
C SER A 114 8.60 4.81 11.88
N ARG A 115 7.76 5.56 11.17
CA ARG A 115 6.40 5.90 11.60
C ARG A 115 5.43 4.71 11.53
N THR A 116 5.49 3.90 10.48
CA THR A 116 4.53 2.82 10.24
C THR A 116 5.00 1.46 10.76
N GLY A 117 6.30 1.30 10.99
CA GLY A 117 6.91 0.00 11.30
C GLY A 117 6.89 -0.98 10.12
N LEU A 118 6.54 -0.51 8.91
CA LEU A 118 6.53 -1.29 7.69
C LEU A 118 7.84 -1.14 6.93
N SER A 119 8.26 -2.18 6.24
CA SER A 119 9.40 -2.09 5.30
C SER A 119 9.02 -1.40 3.99
N GLU A 120 7.73 -1.44 3.61
CA GLU A 120 7.17 -0.90 2.39
C GLU A 120 5.64 -0.90 2.44
N ALA A 121 4.98 -0.15 1.55
CA ALA A 121 3.53 0.00 1.48
C ALA A 121 2.75 -1.31 1.24
N ALA A 122 3.41 -2.39 0.89
CA ALA A 122 2.80 -3.71 0.73
C ALA A 122 3.19 -4.66 1.86
N VAL A 123 2.20 -5.24 2.52
CA VAL A 123 2.33 -6.36 3.45
C VAL A 123 1.74 -7.59 2.79
N THR A 124 2.53 -8.66 2.65
CA THR A 124 2.11 -9.91 2.01
C THR A 124 2.37 -11.10 2.91
N GLY A 125 1.58 -12.14 2.76
CA GLY A 125 1.75 -13.33 3.57
C GLY A 125 0.75 -14.44 3.26
N THR A 126 0.73 -15.45 4.13
CA THR A 126 -0.30 -16.48 4.15
C THR A 126 -1.08 -16.40 5.44
N CYS A 127 -2.37 -16.70 5.40
CA CYS A 127 -3.22 -16.78 6.59
C CYS A 127 -4.37 -17.76 6.37
N LEU A 128 -5.16 -17.97 7.41
CA LEU A 128 -6.47 -18.58 7.31
C LEU A 128 -7.53 -17.48 7.31
N ILE A 129 -8.56 -17.64 6.52
CA ILE A 129 -9.78 -16.82 6.54
C ILE A 129 -10.96 -17.80 6.66
N GLY A 130 -11.60 -17.84 7.82
CA GLY A 130 -12.66 -18.80 8.10
C GLY A 130 -12.20 -20.26 7.93
N GLY A 131 -11.00 -20.59 8.36
CA GLY A 131 -10.38 -21.91 8.22
C GLY A 131 -9.79 -22.21 6.85
N THR A 132 -10.00 -21.35 5.82
CA THR A 132 -9.48 -21.55 4.47
C THR A 132 -8.10 -20.90 4.33
N SER A 133 -7.11 -21.67 3.86
CA SER A 133 -5.76 -21.14 3.60
C SER A 133 -5.75 -20.24 2.37
N VAL A 134 -5.23 -19.02 2.52
CA VAL A 134 -5.12 -18.03 1.43
C VAL A 134 -3.75 -17.36 1.45
N VAL A 135 -3.37 -16.81 0.30
CA VAL A 135 -2.32 -15.78 0.23
C VAL A 135 -3.00 -14.43 0.32
N ILE A 136 -2.46 -13.54 1.15
CA ILE A 136 -3.01 -12.21 1.34
C ILE A 136 -2.02 -11.13 0.91
N ILE A 137 -2.53 -10.11 0.25
CA ILE A 137 -1.83 -8.89 -0.15
C ILE A 137 -2.57 -7.71 0.46
N VAL A 138 -1.91 -6.87 1.24
CA VAL A 138 -2.53 -5.67 1.80
C VAL A 138 -1.65 -4.47 1.50
N LEU A 139 -2.21 -3.49 0.80
CA LEU A 139 -1.55 -2.21 0.58
C LEU A 139 -1.93 -1.24 1.70
N ASP A 140 -0.97 -0.41 2.10
CA ASP A 140 -1.10 0.54 3.20
C ASP A 140 -0.85 1.96 2.73
N SER A 141 -1.90 2.78 2.74
CA SER A 141 -1.80 4.18 2.30
C SER A 141 -1.06 5.08 3.29
N SER A 142 -0.81 4.63 4.51
CA SER A 142 0.05 5.37 5.44
C SER A 142 1.51 5.42 4.99
N PHE A 143 1.96 4.47 4.18
CA PHE A 143 3.30 4.44 3.62
C PHE A 143 3.28 5.03 2.19
N LEU A 144 3.80 6.24 2.00
CA LEU A 144 3.85 6.95 0.71
C LEU A 144 2.53 6.91 -0.08
N GLY A 145 1.40 7.05 0.61
CA GLY A 145 0.08 7.01 -0.02
C GLY A 145 -0.31 5.65 -0.60
N GLY A 146 0.35 4.55 -0.20
CA GLY A 146 0.14 3.23 -0.79
C GLY A 146 0.63 3.12 -2.23
N SER A 147 1.45 4.05 -2.71
CA SER A 147 1.88 4.12 -4.11
C SER A 147 2.73 2.92 -4.51
N MET A 148 2.49 2.41 -5.72
CA MET A 148 3.19 1.25 -6.26
C MET A 148 4.52 1.66 -6.90
N GLY A 149 5.61 1.35 -6.22
CA GLY A 149 6.98 1.34 -6.74
C GLY A 149 7.47 -0.08 -7.02
N VAL A 150 8.76 -0.20 -7.31
CA VAL A 150 9.42 -1.48 -7.65
C VAL A 150 9.17 -2.55 -6.59
N VAL A 151 9.33 -2.19 -5.31
CA VAL A 151 9.21 -3.17 -4.21
C VAL A 151 7.77 -3.54 -3.92
N VAL A 152 6.82 -2.60 -4.02
CA VAL A 152 5.39 -2.95 -3.94
C VAL A 152 5.02 -3.91 -5.06
N GLY A 153 5.41 -3.60 -6.30
CA GLY A 153 5.18 -4.49 -7.45
C GLY A 153 5.84 -5.85 -7.28
N GLU A 154 7.07 -5.91 -6.74
CA GLU A 154 7.75 -7.18 -6.44
C GLU A 154 7.01 -8.01 -5.39
N LYS A 155 6.62 -7.40 -4.26
CA LYS A 155 5.88 -8.10 -3.20
C LYS A 155 4.54 -8.63 -3.70
N VAL A 156 3.81 -7.85 -4.49
CA VAL A 156 2.55 -8.28 -5.13
C VAL A 156 2.80 -9.46 -6.07
N THR A 157 3.81 -9.37 -6.93
CA THR A 157 4.19 -10.44 -7.86
C THR A 157 4.53 -11.72 -7.11
N LEU A 158 5.43 -11.66 -6.13
CA LEU A 158 5.84 -12.81 -5.33
C LEU A 158 4.68 -13.47 -4.58
N ALA A 159 3.72 -12.67 -4.09
CA ALA A 159 2.53 -13.18 -3.42
C ALA A 159 1.61 -13.92 -4.40
N LEU A 160 1.34 -13.36 -5.59
CA LEU A 160 0.54 -14.01 -6.63
C LEU A 160 1.19 -15.29 -7.14
N GLU A 161 2.50 -15.27 -7.36
CA GLU A 161 3.27 -16.47 -7.72
C GLU A 161 3.28 -17.54 -6.61
N LEU A 162 3.35 -17.11 -5.34
CA LEU A 162 3.22 -18.01 -4.20
C LEU A 162 1.86 -18.69 -4.19
N ALA A 163 0.79 -17.93 -4.41
CA ALA A 163 -0.56 -18.45 -4.51
C ALA A 163 -0.70 -19.45 -5.65
N ALA A 164 -0.21 -19.12 -6.85
CA ALA A 164 -0.20 -20.02 -8.00
C ALA A 164 0.57 -21.32 -7.74
N ARG A 165 1.77 -21.20 -7.15
CA ARG A 165 2.63 -22.36 -6.85
C ARG A 165 2.04 -23.27 -5.78
N LYS A 166 1.44 -22.70 -4.75
CA LYS A 166 0.80 -23.45 -3.64
C LYS A 166 -0.62 -23.89 -3.95
N LYS A 167 -1.18 -23.46 -5.08
CA LYS A 167 -2.59 -23.68 -5.44
C LYS A 167 -3.55 -23.17 -4.37
N LEU A 168 -3.31 -21.95 -3.90
CA LEU A 168 -4.14 -21.26 -2.93
C LEU A 168 -4.85 -20.07 -3.58
N PRO A 169 -6.07 -19.71 -3.15
CA PRO A 169 -6.67 -18.46 -3.53
C PRO A 169 -5.85 -17.27 -3.00
N CYS A 170 -5.92 -16.14 -3.71
CA CYS A 170 -5.30 -14.89 -3.30
C CYS A 170 -6.37 -13.84 -2.98
N VAL A 171 -6.20 -13.16 -1.86
CA VAL A 171 -7.05 -12.02 -1.44
C VAL A 171 -6.19 -10.78 -1.36
N ALA A 172 -6.55 -9.71 -2.08
CA ALA A 172 -5.87 -8.44 -2.03
C ALA A 172 -6.78 -7.35 -1.45
N LEU A 173 -6.30 -6.63 -0.44
CA LEU A 173 -6.93 -5.44 0.11
C LEU A 173 -6.14 -4.23 -0.37
N VAL A 174 -6.76 -3.46 -1.25
CA VAL A 174 -6.08 -2.42 -2.02
C VAL A 174 -6.46 -1.04 -1.50
N THR A 175 -5.44 -0.26 -1.16
CA THR A 175 -5.54 1.18 -0.94
C THR A 175 -4.27 1.83 -1.47
N SER A 176 -4.39 2.64 -2.53
CA SER A 176 -3.23 3.16 -3.26
C SER A 176 -3.56 4.44 -4.03
N GLY A 177 -2.66 5.41 -3.97
CA GLY A 177 -2.68 6.60 -4.81
C GLY A 177 -2.14 6.40 -6.24
N GLY A 178 -1.77 5.17 -6.62
CA GLY A 178 -1.27 4.84 -7.96
C GLY A 178 0.25 4.71 -8.07
N ALA A 179 0.85 5.23 -9.14
CA ALA A 179 2.28 5.10 -9.42
C ALA A 179 3.14 5.91 -8.46
N ARG A 180 4.25 5.32 -8.00
CA ARG A 180 5.27 6.01 -7.21
C ARG A 180 6.15 6.87 -8.11
N ILE A 181 5.87 8.16 -8.15
CA ILE A 181 6.55 9.11 -9.06
C ILE A 181 8.06 9.21 -8.82
N GLN A 182 8.52 8.99 -7.59
CA GLN A 182 9.93 9.02 -7.20
C GLN A 182 10.77 7.92 -7.88
N GLU A 183 10.14 6.86 -8.34
CA GLU A 183 10.78 5.75 -9.04
C GLU A 183 10.59 5.82 -10.57
N GLY A 184 9.96 6.89 -11.07
CA GLY A 184 9.82 7.16 -12.50
C GLY A 184 9.22 5.99 -13.29
N VAL A 185 9.81 5.68 -14.44
CA VAL A 185 9.37 4.60 -15.32
C VAL A 185 9.43 3.21 -14.66
N LEU A 186 10.32 3.01 -13.68
CA LEU A 186 10.43 1.74 -12.98
C LEU A 186 9.13 1.38 -12.24
N SER A 187 8.41 2.39 -11.72
CA SER A 187 7.09 2.16 -11.12
C SER A 187 6.06 1.73 -12.18
N LEU A 188 6.08 2.32 -13.37
CA LEU A 188 5.15 1.96 -14.45
C LEU A 188 5.37 0.53 -14.96
N MET A 189 6.61 0.05 -14.99
CA MET A 189 6.93 -1.34 -15.37
C MET A 189 6.30 -2.38 -14.44
N GLN A 190 5.92 -1.99 -13.22
CA GLN A 190 5.26 -2.91 -12.30
C GLN A 190 3.85 -3.31 -12.75
N MET A 191 3.18 -2.50 -13.59
CA MET A 191 1.88 -2.87 -14.16
C MET A 191 1.94 -4.17 -14.94
N ALA A 192 2.86 -4.26 -15.90
CA ALA A 192 3.03 -5.46 -16.71
C ALA A 192 3.38 -6.68 -15.86
N LYS A 193 4.33 -6.50 -14.92
CA LYS A 193 4.82 -7.55 -14.04
C LYS A 193 3.73 -8.14 -13.15
N THR A 194 2.97 -7.29 -12.46
CA THR A 194 1.89 -7.72 -11.56
C THR A 194 0.71 -8.31 -12.32
N THR A 195 0.39 -7.79 -13.52
CA THR A 195 -0.66 -8.33 -14.40
C THR A 195 -0.31 -9.74 -14.87
N LEU A 196 0.95 -9.98 -15.26
CA LEU A 196 1.42 -11.31 -15.66
C LEU A 196 1.34 -12.31 -14.51
N ALA A 197 1.68 -11.90 -13.29
CA ALA A 197 1.57 -12.76 -12.12
C ALA A 197 0.09 -13.09 -11.77
N ALA A 198 -0.82 -12.12 -11.89
CA ALA A 198 -2.25 -12.35 -11.72
C ALA A 198 -2.80 -13.30 -12.79
N ARG A 199 -2.36 -13.16 -14.04
CA ARG A 199 -2.69 -14.11 -15.12
C ARG A 199 -2.20 -15.52 -14.82
N ALA A 200 -0.96 -15.67 -14.33
CA ALA A 200 -0.41 -16.97 -13.98
C ALA A 200 -1.21 -17.66 -12.84
N LEU A 201 -1.73 -16.90 -11.88
CA LEU A 201 -2.63 -17.41 -10.85
C LEU A 201 -3.92 -17.96 -11.44
N ARG A 202 -4.56 -17.18 -12.32
CA ARG A 202 -5.78 -17.60 -13.04
C ARG A 202 -5.55 -18.86 -13.87
N ASP A 203 -4.42 -18.96 -14.59
CA ASP A 203 -4.08 -20.14 -15.41
C ASP A 203 -3.89 -21.41 -14.56
N LYS A 204 -3.67 -21.26 -13.23
CA LYS A 204 -3.68 -22.37 -12.26
C LYS A 204 -5.06 -22.67 -11.68
N GLY A 205 -6.11 -22.00 -12.15
CA GLY A 205 -7.48 -22.16 -11.67
C GLY A 205 -7.71 -21.71 -10.23
N GLN A 206 -6.89 -20.79 -9.74
CA GLN A 206 -7.04 -20.27 -8.38
C GLN A 206 -7.76 -18.94 -8.37
N ALA A 207 -8.69 -18.77 -7.43
CA ALA A 207 -9.46 -17.55 -7.29
C ALA A 207 -8.58 -16.37 -6.85
N PHE A 208 -8.78 -15.22 -7.48
CA PHE A 208 -8.21 -13.94 -7.09
C PHE A 208 -9.33 -12.97 -6.73
N ILE A 209 -9.34 -12.51 -5.49
CA ILE A 209 -10.36 -11.64 -4.92
C ILE A 209 -9.71 -10.32 -4.50
N VAL A 210 -10.30 -9.20 -4.89
CA VAL A 210 -9.81 -7.86 -4.55
C VAL A 210 -10.88 -7.07 -3.82
N ALA A 211 -10.53 -6.45 -2.70
CA ALA A 211 -11.32 -5.44 -2.03
C ALA A 211 -10.64 -4.06 -2.18
N LEU A 212 -11.36 -3.11 -2.77
CA LEU A 212 -10.90 -1.75 -3.00
C LEU A 212 -11.36 -0.83 -1.88
N SER A 213 -10.42 -0.11 -1.28
CA SER A 213 -10.65 0.92 -0.25
C SER A 213 -10.27 2.30 -0.77
N THR A 214 -10.53 3.34 0.00
CA THR A 214 -10.15 4.73 -0.33
C THR A 214 -8.69 5.05 0.02
N PRO A 215 -7.91 5.63 -0.93
CA PRO A 215 -8.11 5.64 -2.37
C PRO A 215 -7.67 4.34 -3.04
N SER A 216 -8.25 3.99 -4.20
CA SER A 216 -7.75 2.90 -5.05
C SER A 216 -7.72 3.38 -6.49
N THR A 217 -6.60 3.98 -6.90
CA THR A 217 -6.53 4.76 -8.13
C THR A 217 -5.34 4.40 -9.02
N GLY A 218 -5.43 4.82 -10.28
CA GLY A 218 -4.34 4.82 -11.25
C GLY A 218 -3.75 3.45 -11.52
N GLN A 219 -2.43 3.35 -11.40
CA GLN A 219 -1.64 2.18 -11.80
C GLN A 219 -2.07 0.87 -11.13
N VAL A 220 -2.42 0.90 -9.85
CA VAL A 220 -2.79 -0.32 -9.10
C VAL A 220 -4.12 -0.85 -9.60
N LEU A 221 -5.11 0.04 -9.79
CA LEU A 221 -6.40 -0.34 -10.39
C LEU A 221 -6.23 -0.79 -11.84
N GLY A 222 -5.45 -0.07 -12.64
CA GLY A 222 -5.19 -0.38 -14.05
C GLY A 222 -4.28 -1.59 -14.31
N SER A 223 -3.89 -2.34 -13.26
CA SER A 223 -3.03 -3.51 -13.38
C SER A 223 -3.63 -4.73 -12.67
N PHE A 224 -2.95 -5.25 -11.64
CA PHE A 224 -3.36 -6.51 -11.01
C PHE A 224 -4.74 -6.45 -10.36
N ALA A 225 -5.16 -5.31 -9.81
CA ALA A 225 -6.44 -5.24 -9.10
C ALA A 225 -7.63 -5.49 -10.02
N SER A 226 -7.59 -5.01 -11.28
CA SER A 226 -8.63 -5.26 -12.27
C SER A 226 -8.60 -6.67 -12.89
N MET A 227 -7.55 -7.45 -12.60
CA MET A 227 -7.42 -8.84 -13.06
C MET A 227 -8.13 -9.84 -12.14
N ALA A 228 -8.71 -9.39 -11.03
CA ALA A 228 -9.39 -10.26 -10.09
C ALA A 228 -10.65 -10.89 -10.68
N ASP A 229 -11.00 -12.09 -10.18
CA ASP A 229 -12.24 -12.79 -10.53
C ASP A 229 -13.44 -12.15 -9.84
N ILE A 230 -13.24 -11.60 -8.63
CA ILE A 230 -14.25 -10.89 -7.84
C ILE A 230 -13.63 -9.60 -7.30
N ILE A 231 -14.33 -8.49 -7.50
CA ILE A 231 -13.91 -7.18 -6.99
C ILE A 231 -15.03 -6.63 -6.09
N PHE A 232 -14.68 -6.31 -4.87
CA PHE A 232 -15.51 -5.57 -3.93
C PHE A 232 -15.00 -4.15 -3.80
N ALA A 233 -15.90 -3.21 -3.49
CA ALA A 233 -15.55 -1.86 -3.11
C ALA A 233 -16.13 -1.54 -1.73
N GLU A 234 -15.36 -0.90 -0.87
CA GLU A 234 -15.91 -0.35 0.37
C GLU A 234 -16.88 0.79 0.03
N PRO A 235 -18.00 0.95 0.78
CA PRO A 235 -18.93 2.05 0.55
C PRO A 235 -18.23 3.41 0.52
N GLU A 236 -18.61 4.27 -0.44
CA GLU A 236 -18.08 5.63 -0.65
C GLU A 236 -16.57 5.69 -0.93
N SER A 237 -15.96 4.57 -1.34
CA SER A 237 -14.53 4.56 -1.67
C SER A 237 -14.25 5.29 -2.98
N HIS A 238 -13.14 6.08 -2.99
CA HIS A 238 -12.66 6.77 -4.18
C HIS A 238 -11.87 5.81 -5.06
N ILE A 239 -12.45 5.43 -6.20
CA ILE A 239 -11.89 4.46 -7.14
C ILE A 239 -11.80 5.08 -8.53
N GLY A 240 -10.62 5.01 -9.16
CA GLY A 240 -10.44 5.61 -10.48
C GLY A 240 -9.07 5.42 -11.10
#